data_63574acb4d7f0e25c83047e6dbeee4a3
#
_entry.id   63574acb4d7f0e25c83047e6dbeee4a3
#
_cell.length_a   1.000
_cell.length_b   1.000
_cell.length_c   1.000
_cell.angle_alpha   90.00
_cell.angle_beta   90.00
_cell.angle_gamma   90.00
#
_symmetry.space_group_name_H-M   'P 1'
#
loop_
_entity.id
_entity.type
_entity.pdbx_description
1 polymer ?
#
loop_
_entity_poly.entity_id
_entity_poly.type
_entity_poly.pdbx_seq_one_letter_code
_entity_poly.pdbx_strand_id
1 'polypeptide(L)'
;MGESKSAVVSLPEVFGPDLLTEGIRGQLRAIVEALVEVELDVALEAVRYARVEGRVGRRNGSKPRTLHTSFGQVELEVPRARLARPQEGSREWSSRLLPRYQRRTTSLDETLVSLYFSGTNLRRIKMALRPLNGAAPLGKNVVSRLVLRLREHLEAWKTRSLKDSSYVFLYLDATNLKVKIFKKVRKVPVLVALGVRLDGQKEILAMEPQLKEAEATWREMLEALVRRGLKRPALVVIDGHAGLRSALDTTWPRVKVQRCAVHKLRNLETHCLKEQYPQVKTDYHEIVGAKSKPAAEVAYKKFVRTWEARAPKVVKSLEEAGAELLTFYDFPSEQWKCLRTTNPIERLNLEFKRRVKTQGSLPSEESAILLLFGLIVSGQIRFRKIDGWEKIVEVVKADNEQQRKAS
;
A
#
# COMPACT_ATOMS: atom_id res chain seq x y z
N MET A 1 -37.83 -5.93 44.48
CA MET A 1 -37.46 -5.50 43.12
C MET A 1 -36.31 -6.36 42.65
N GLY A 2 -36.60 -7.40 41.87
CA GLY A 2 -35.61 -8.33 41.36
C GLY A 2 -34.94 -7.77 40.10
N GLU A 3 -33.64 -7.56 40.15
CA GLU A 3 -32.83 -7.25 38.94
C GLU A 3 -32.82 -8.48 38.03
N SER A 4 -33.52 -8.40 36.93
CA SER A 4 -33.42 -9.34 35.80
C SER A 4 -32.03 -9.17 35.16
N LYS A 5 -31.06 -9.99 35.58
CA LYS A 5 -29.83 -10.18 34.82
C LYS A 5 -30.19 -10.88 33.52
N SER A 6 -30.32 -10.14 32.42
CA SER A 6 -30.35 -10.73 31.08
C SER A 6 -29.07 -11.56 30.92
N ALA A 7 -29.21 -12.88 30.85
CA ALA A 7 -28.09 -13.78 30.59
C ALA A 7 -27.56 -13.50 29.17
N VAL A 8 -26.45 -12.74 29.05
CA VAL A 8 -25.75 -12.52 27.80
C VAL A 8 -25.04 -13.83 27.45
N VAL A 9 -25.58 -14.57 26.51
CA VAL A 9 -24.97 -15.81 25.99
C VAL A 9 -23.64 -15.47 25.35
N SER A 10 -22.57 -16.13 25.73
CA SER A 10 -21.24 -15.91 25.16
C SER A 10 -21.08 -16.64 23.81
N LEU A 11 -20.23 -16.13 22.93
CA LEU A 11 -19.96 -16.77 21.64
C LEU A 11 -19.53 -18.25 21.77
N PRO A 12 -18.66 -18.66 22.70
CA PRO A 12 -18.33 -20.07 22.93
C PRO A 12 -19.53 -20.92 23.31
N GLU A 13 -20.51 -20.38 24.04
CA GLU A 13 -21.76 -21.11 24.38
C GLU A 13 -22.66 -21.32 23.16
N VAL A 14 -22.57 -20.40 22.16
CA VAL A 14 -23.34 -20.52 20.92
C VAL A 14 -22.72 -21.56 19.97
N PHE A 15 -21.38 -21.62 19.86
CA PHE A 15 -20.69 -22.46 18.88
C PHE A 15 -20.21 -23.80 19.45
N GLY A 16 -20.17 -23.96 20.76
CA GLY A 16 -19.67 -25.16 21.45
C GLY A 16 -18.12 -25.28 21.40
N PRO A 17 -17.56 -26.37 21.93
CA PRO A 17 -16.13 -26.63 21.97
C PRO A 17 -15.60 -27.01 20.57
N ASP A 18 -14.49 -26.43 20.20
CA ASP A 18 -13.77 -26.74 18.94
C ASP A 18 -12.72 -27.84 19.20
N LEU A 19 -13.17 -29.10 19.19
CA LEU A 19 -12.32 -30.27 19.44
C LEU A 19 -11.16 -30.40 18.41
N LEU A 20 -11.37 -29.95 17.18
CA LEU A 20 -10.33 -29.96 16.15
C LEU A 20 -9.20 -28.99 16.50
N THR A 21 -9.54 -27.76 16.86
CA THR A 21 -8.54 -26.76 17.27
C THR A 21 -7.83 -27.17 18.55
N GLU A 22 -8.51 -27.80 19.50
CA GLU A 22 -7.87 -28.34 20.70
C GLU A 22 -6.90 -29.48 20.38
N GLY A 23 -7.27 -30.39 19.50
CA GLY A 23 -6.39 -31.45 19.00
C GLY A 23 -5.14 -30.89 18.30
N ILE A 24 -5.31 -29.86 17.43
CA ILE A 24 -4.20 -29.21 16.75
C ILE A 24 -3.26 -28.53 17.76
N ARG A 25 -3.76 -27.87 18.82
CA ARG A 25 -2.93 -27.27 19.87
C ARG A 25 -2.12 -28.34 20.62
N GLY A 26 -2.73 -29.48 20.94
CA GLY A 26 -2.05 -30.58 21.59
C GLY A 26 -0.91 -31.15 20.76
N GLN A 27 -1.14 -31.39 19.47
CA GLN A 27 -0.12 -31.84 18.54
C GLN A 27 0.99 -30.79 18.34
N LEU A 28 0.65 -29.52 18.19
CA LEU A 28 1.61 -28.43 18.07
C LEU A 28 2.51 -28.32 19.28
N ARG A 29 1.95 -28.48 20.50
CA ARG A 29 2.72 -28.55 21.74
C ARG A 29 3.74 -29.66 21.69
N ALA A 30 3.30 -30.91 21.42
CA ALA A 30 4.16 -32.08 21.38
C ALA A 30 5.31 -31.93 20.36
N ILE A 31 4.99 -31.43 19.15
CA ILE A 31 5.99 -31.24 18.11
C ILE A 31 7.01 -30.18 18.51
N VAL A 32 6.57 -29.02 19.01
CA VAL A 32 7.50 -27.94 19.40
C VAL A 32 8.40 -28.36 20.55
N GLU A 33 7.85 -29.02 21.58
CA GLU A 33 8.61 -29.54 22.74
C GLU A 33 9.66 -30.58 22.27
N ALA A 34 9.28 -31.51 21.40
CA ALA A 34 10.20 -32.50 20.83
C ALA A 34 11.32 -31.87 20.02
N LEU A 35 11.00 -30.90 19.13
CA LEU A 35 12.02 -30.21 18.35
C LEU A 35 13.00 -29.41 19.20
N VAL A 36 12.52 -28.75 20.24
CA VAL A 36 13.36 -28.00 21.18
C VAL A 36 14.26 -28.93 22.02
N GLU A 37 13.74 -30.13 22.38
CA GLU A 37 14.56 -31.17 23.04
C GLU A 37 15.67 -31.69 22.13
N VAL A 38 15.37 -31.98 20.86
CA VAL A 38 16.39 -32.39 19.87
C VAL A 38 17.45 -31.30 19.67
N GLU A 39 17.02 -30.03 19.58
CA GLU A 39 17.95 -28.89 19.46
C GLU A 39 18.87 -28.80 20.68
N LEU A 40 18.35 -29.08 21.89
CA LEU A 40 19.15 -29.12 23.12
C LEU A 40 20.10 -30.31 23.17
N ASP A 41 19.66 -31.49 22.72
CA ASP A 41 20.51 -32.68 22.67
C ASP A 41 21.71 -32.44 21.75
N VAL A 42 21.52 -31.83 20.61
CA VAL A 42 22.60 -31.43 19.69
C VAL A 42 23.50 -30.40 20.34
N ALA A 43 22.98 -29.40 21.06
CA ALA A 43 23.77 -28.37 21.72
C ALA A 43 24.60 -28.91 22.90
N LEU A 44 24.13 -29.96 23.57
CA LEU A 44 24.84 -30.63 24.67
C LEU A 44 25.74 -31.75 24.19
N GLU A 45 25.70 -32.14 22.92
CA GLU A 45 26.36 -33.35 22.37
C GLU A 45 26.00 -34.62 23.16
N ALA A 46 24.82 -34.65 23.74
CA ALA A 46 24.32 -35.75 24.57
C ALA A 46 22.82 -35.78 24.68
N VAL A 47 22.19 -36.93 24.40
CA VAL A 47 20.79 -37.15 24.65
C VAL A 47 20.46 -37.17 26.14
N ARG A 48 19.17 -37.04 26.47
CA ARG A 48 18.70 -37.05 27.86
C ARG A 48 19.11 -38.35 28.54
N TYR A 49 19.64 -38.25 29.76
CA TYR A 49 20.12 -39.34 30.59
C TYR A 49 21.42 -40.05 30.13
N ALA A 50 21.98 -39.72 28.95
CA ALA A 50 23.24 -40.28 28.53
C ALA A 50 24.41 -39.80 29.37
N ARG A 51 25.31 -40.72 29.72
CA ARG A 51 26.62 -40.45 30.35
C ARG A 51 27.68 -40.63 29.28
N VAL A 52 28.04 -39.54 28.59
CA VAL A 52 29.03 -39.53 27.50
C VAL A 52 30.19 -38.63 27.86
N GLU A 53 31.41 -39.11 27.57
CA GLU A 53 32.61 -38.24 27.54
C GLU A 53 32.45 -37.22 26.46
N GLY A 54 32.75 -35.96 26.67
CA GLY A 54 32.55 -34.90 25.67
C GLY A 54 31.26 -34.11 25.80
N ARG A 55 30.40 -34.41 26.74
CA ARG A 55 29.18 -33.63 26.99
C ARG A 55 29.48 -32.15 27.28
N VAL A 56 28.94 -31.23 26.52
CA VAL A 56 29.23 -29.78 26.51
C VAL A 56 28.39 -29.01 27.56
N GLY A 57 27.93 -29.65 28.60
CA GLY A 57 27.14 -28.91 29.59
C GLY A 57 26.10 -29.77 30.34
N ARG A 58 25.20 -29.12 31.05
CA ARG A 58 24.19 -29.81 31.87
C ARG A 58 22.79 -29.22 31.69
N ARG A 59 21.76 -30.06 31.73
CA ARG A 59 20.34 -29.68 31.80
C ARG A 59 20.01 -29.10 33.17
N ASN A 60 19.14 -28.08 33.21
CA ASN A 60 18.70 -27.39 34.41
C ASN A 60 17.16 -27.37 34.52
N GLY A 61 16.50 -28.52 34.28
CA GLY A 61 15.03 -28.63 34.28
C GLY A 61 14.36 -27.98 33.09
N SER A 62 13.09 -27.65 33.22
CA SER A 62 12.28 -26.94 32.25
C SER A 62 11.65 -25.69 32.85
N LYS A 63 11.07 -24.86 31.99
CA LYS A 63 10.32 -23.69 32.38
C LYS A 63 9.06 -23.56 31.52
N PRO A 64 7.87 -23.38 32.14
CA PRO A 64 6.64 -23.15 31.39
C PRO A 64 6.72 -21.84 30.58
N ARG A 65 6.23 -21.88 29.36
CA ARG A 65 6.23 -20.75 28.44
C ARG A 65 4.99 -20.76 27.57
N THR A 66 4.30 -19.64 27.54
CA THR A 66 3.12 -19.46 26.70
C THR A 66 3.54 -18.94 25.31
N LEU A 67 3.13 -19.64 24.27
CA LEU A 67 3.25 -19.24 22.87
C LEU A 67 1.85 -18.97 22.30
N HIS A 68 1.65 -17.76 21.77
CA HIS A 68 0.43 -17.40 21.06
C HIS A 68 0.58 -17.74 19.58
N THR A 69 -0.36 -18.50 19.05
CA THR A 69 -0.39 -18.97 17.66
C THR A 69 -1.67 -18.53 16.96
N SER A 70 -1.77 -18.75 15.66
CA SER A 70 -3.03 -18.57 14.90
C SER A 70 -4.13 -19.56 15.32
N PHE A 71 -3.78 -20.66 16.00
CA PHE A 71 -4.71 -21.63 16.56
C PHE A 71 -5.05 -21.38 18.04
N GLY A 72 -4.52 -20.30 18.60
CA GLY A 72 -4.73 -19.95 20.00
C GLY A 72 -3.44 -20.01 20.83
N GLN A 73 -3.64 -20.02 22.15
CA GLN A 73 -2.56 -20.09 23.12
C GLN A 73 -2.14 -21.55 23.35
N VAL A 74 -0.82 -21.77 23.34
CA VAL A 74 -0.20 -23.07 23.62
C VAL A 74 0.80 -22.89 24.76
N GLU A 75 0.65 -23.71 25.81
CA GLU A 75 1.63 -23.77 26.92
C GLU A 75 2.67 -24.84 26.64
N LEU A 76 3.93 -24.44 26.67
CA LEU A 76 5.10 -25.28 26.36
C LEU A 76 5.97 -25.44 27.60
N GLU A 77 6.51 -26.63 27.78
CA GLU A 77 7.58 -26.90 28.73
C GLU A 77 8.94 -26.79 28.03
N VAL A 78 9.61 -25.64 28.16
CA VAL A 78 10.87 -25.36 27.46
C VAL A 78 12.06 -25.79 28.33
N PRO A 79 12.90 -26.71 27.86
CA PRO A 79 14.06 -27.19 28.62
C PRO A 79 15.09 -26.07 28.80
N ARG A 80 15.81 -26.12 29.90
CA ARG A 80 16.88 -25.22 30.27
C ARG A 80 18.20 -25.99 30.40
N ALA A 81 19.26 -25.36 29.96
CA ALA A 81 20.60 -25.93 30.11
C ALA A 81 21.67 -24.84 30.27
N ARG A 82 22.80 -25.21 30.81
CA ARG A 82 24.02 -24.43 30.89
C ARG A 82 25.10 -25.13 30.08
N LEU A 83 25.55 -24.49 29.04
CA LEU A 83 26.68 -24.96 28.22
C LEU A 83 27.99 -24.53 28.91
N ALA A 84 28.98 -25.42 28.93
CA ALA A 84 30.30 -25.12 29.43
C ALA A 84 31.31 -25.59 28.39
N ARG A 85 31.87 -24.65 27.64
CA ARG A 85 32.94 -24.91 26.66
C ARG A 85 34.28 -24.43 27.22
N PRO A 86 35.34 -25.19 27.06
CA PRO A 86 36.66 -24.85 27.66
C PRO A 86 37.19 -23.45 27.30
N GLN A 87 36.86 -22.97 26.10
CA GLN A 87 37.32 -21.65 25.58
C GLN A 87 36.32 -20.52 25.74
N GLU A 88 35.02 -20.81 25.93
CA GLU A 88 33.93 -19.82 25.93
C GLU A 88 33.32 -19.57 27.32
N GLY A 89 33.76 -20.35 28.33
CA GLY A 89 33.18 -20.30 29.67
C GLY A 89 31.80 -20.90 29.75
N SER A 90 31.04 -20.56 30.81
CA SER A 90 29.69 -21.10 31.04
C SER A 90 28.62 -20.11 30.63
N ARG A 91 27.71 -20.51 29.69
CA ARG A 91 26.57 -19.71 29.26
C ARG A 91 25.24 -20.46 29.32
N GLU A 92 24.14 -19.74 29.53
CA GLU A 92 22.79 -20.33 29.48
C GLU A 92 22.43 -20.60 28.02
N TRP A 93 21.95 -21.82 27.72
CA TRP A 93 21.47 -22.21 26.42
C TRP A 93 20.15 -21.48 26.05
N SER A 94 19.97 -21.19 24.80
CA SER A 94 18.71 -20.64 24.25
C SER A 94 18.42 -21.30 22.93
N SER A 95 17.19 -21.79 22.76
CA SER A 95 16.71 -22.38 21.53
C SER A 95 16.72 -21.35 20.39
N ARG A 96 17.12 -21.78 19.18
CA ARG A 96 16.99 -21.02 17.93
C ARG A 96 15.58 -21.10 17.38
N LEU A 97 14.94 -22.28 17.51
CA LEU A 97 13.57 -22.51 17.08
C LEU A 97 12.59 -21.65 17.89
N LEU A 98 12.82 -21.51 19.20
CA LEU A 98 12.00 -20.73 20.12
C LEU A 98 12.85 -19.71 20.88
N PRO A 99 13.28 -18.60 20.26
CA PRO A 99 14.11 -17.57 20.87
C PRO A 99 13.56 -17.05 22.21
N ARG A 100 14.45 -16.65 23.11
CA ARG A 100 14.14 -16.35 24.52
C ARG A 100 12.94 -15.43 24.77
N TYR A 101 12.70 -14.47 23.88
CA TYR A 101 11.64 -13.46 24.03
C TYR A 101 10.47 -13.62 23.04
N GLN A 102 10.49 -14.65 22.21
CA GLN A 102 9.40 -14.90 21.27
C GLN A 102 8.17 -15.42 22.03
N ARG A 103 7.10 -14.67 22.00
CA ARG A 103 5.81 -15.02 22.63
C ARG A 103 4.70 -15.30 21.63
N ARG A 104 4.97 -15.11 20.35
CA ARG A 104 4.00 -15.30 19.26
C ARG A 104 4.69 -15.89 18.04
N THR A 105 3.90 -16.60 17.25
CA THR A 105 4.32 -17.04 15.91
C THR A 105 4.32 -15.88 14.93
N THR A 106 5.16 -15.97 13.90
CA THR A 106 5.22 -14.97 12.82
C THR A 106 3.88 -14.83 12.11
N SER A 107 3.17 -15.94 11.85
CA SER A 107 1.85 -15.93 11.22
C SER A 107 0.80 -15.15 12.01
N LEU A 108 0.85 -15.19 13.34
CA LEU A 108 -0.01 -14.37 14.19
C LEU A 108 0.36 -12.89 14.10
N ASP A 109 1.66 -12.56 14.09
CA ASP A 109 2.13 -11.18 13.93
C ASP A 109 1.70 -10.61 12.56
N GLU A 110 1.80 -11.39 11.47
CA GLU A 110 1.31 -11.04 10.13
C GLU A 110 -0.21 -10.80 10.12
N THR A 111 -0.98 -11.67 10.77
CA THR A 111 -2.42 -11.50 10.91
C THR A 111 -2.77 -10.20 11.65
N LEU A 112 -2.05 -9.87 12.73
CA LEU A 112 -2.23 -8.64 13.49
C LEU A 112 -1.96 -7.39 12.64
N VAL A 113 -0.89 -7.42 11.87
CA VAL A 113 -0.53 -6.34 10.94
C VAL A 113 -1.59 -6.20 9.86
N SER A 114 -2.03 -7.30 9.26
CA SER A 114 -3.08 -7.30 8.23
C SER A 114 -4.41 -6.74 8.75
N LEU A 115 -4.83 -7.12 9.95
CA LEU A 115 -6.02 -6.59 10.62
C LEU A 115 -5.88 -5.09 10.93
N TYR A 116 -4.70 -4.64 11.36
CA TYR A 116 -4.45 -3.22 11.58
C TYR A 116 -4.58 -2.41 10.28
N PHE A 117 -3.97 -2.88 9.18
CA PHE A 117 -4.06 -2.22 7.87
C PHE A 117 -5.43 -2.32 7.22
N SER A 118 -6.26 -3.32 7.57
CA SER A 118 -7.66 -3.36 7.10
C SER A 118 -8.54 -2.23 7.68
N GLY A 119 -7.95 -1.32 8.47
CA GLY A 119 -8.61 -0.15 9.04
C GLY A 119 -9.21 -0.40 10.43
N THR A 120 -8.84 -1.50 11.07
CA THR A 120 -9.32 -1.84 12.41
C THR A 120 -8.42 -1.24 13.48
N ASN A 121 -8.99 -0.60 14.50
CA ASN A 121 -8.19 -0.09 15.61
C ASN A 121 -7.77 -1.21 16.58
N LEU A 122 -6.73 -0.95 17.39
CA LEU A 122 -6.17 -1.93 18.34
C LEU A 122 -7.19 -2.52 19.32
N ARG A 123 -8.19 -1.75 19.75
CA ARG A 123 -9.24 -2.24 20.65
C ARG A 123 -10.09 -3.29 19.95
N ARG A 124 -10.48 -3.05 18.70
CA ARG A 124 -11.27 -3.98 17.89
C ARG A 124 -10.46 -5.23 17.54
N ILE A 125 -9.17 -5.10 17.22
CA ILE A 125 -8.26 -6.25 17.01
C ILE A 125 -8.22 -7.12 18.26
N LYS A 126 -8.04 -6.53 19.45
CA LYS A 126 -8.09 -7.26 20.72
C LYS A 126 -9.39 -7.99 20.92
N MET A 127 -10.52 -7.33 20.65
CA MET A 127 -11.84 -7.94 20.79
C MET A 127 -12.04 -9.08 19.79
N ALA A 128 -11.64 -8.90 18.54
CA ALA A 128 -11.77 -9.91 17.48
C ALA A 128 -10.93 -11.17 17.76
N LEU A 129 -9.75 -11.00 18.37
CA LEU A 129 -8.84 -12.12 18.69
C LEU A 129 -9.05 -12.73 20.07
N ARG A 130 -9.94 -12.16 20.89
CA ARG A 130 -10.23 -12.69 22.23
C ARG A 130 -10.66 -14.16 22.23
N PRO A 131 -11.51 -14.62 21.30
CA PRO A 131 -11.88 -16.03 21.23
C PRO A 131 -10.71 -16.99 20.96
N LEU A 132 -9.70 -16.54 20.18
CA LEU A 132 -8.54 -17.36 19.82
C LEU A 132 -7.46 -17.40 20.92
N ASN A 133 -7.23 -16.27 21.58
CA ASN A 133 -6.06 -16.10 22.45
C ASN A 133 -6.44 -15.71 23.90
N GLY A 134 -7.70 -15.85 24.29
CA GLY A 134 -8.17 -15.48 25.64
C GLY A 134 -7.91 -14.00 25.96
N ALA A 135 -7.49 -13.72 27.20
CA ALA A 135 -7.06 -12.40 27.63
C ALA A 135 -5.64 -12.01 27.14
N ALA A 136 -5.17 -12.62 26.05
CA ALA A 136 -3.81 -12.48 25.57
C ALA A 136 -3.36 -11.01 25.53
N PRO A 137 -2.16 -10.72 26.00
CA PRO A 137 -1.62 -9.39 26.07
C PRO A 137 -1.20 -8.89 24.69
N LEU A 138 -2.16 -8.55 23.85
CA LEU A 138 -1.89 -7.61 22.77
C LEU A 138 -1.69 -6.24 23.43
N GLY A 139 -0.55 -6.07 24.11
CA GLY A 139 -0.17 -4.81 24.72
C GLY A 139 -0.12 -3.70 23.69
N LYS A 140 -0.31 -2.46 24.09
CA LYS A 140 -0.15 -1.27 23.22
C LYS A 140 1.15 -1.32 22.42
N ASN A 141 2.20 -1.89 22.98
CA ASN A 141 3.55 -1.96 22.40
C ASN A 141 3.73 -3.06 21.34
N VAL A 142 2.79 -3.98 21.16
CA VAL A 142 2.94 -5.07 20.17
C VAL A 142 2.82 -4.51 18.76
N VAL A 143 1.71 -3.84 18.48
CA VAL A 143 1.50 -3.25 17.15
C VAL A 143 2.52 -2.16 16.88
N SER A 144 2.90 -1.37 17.89
CA SER A 144 3.96 -0.36 17.72
C SER A 144 5.30 -0.99 17.30
N ARG A 145 5.67 -2.15 17.84
CA ARG A 145 6.89 -2.87 17.43
C ARG A 145 6.78 -3.47 16.02
N LEU A 146 5.60 -4.00 15.66
CA LEU A 146 5.37 -4.51 14.31
C LEU A 146 5.37 -3.38 13.28
N VAL A 147 4.77 -2.24 13.63
CA VAL A 147 4.80 -1.02 12.82
C VAL A 147 6.22 -0.48 12.68
N LEU A 148 7.07 -0.58 13.71
CA LEU A 148 8.47 -0.18 13.63
C LEU A 148 9.26 -1.01 12.61
N ARG A 149 9.07 -2.34 12.58
CA ARG A 149 9.69 -3.19 11.54
C ARG A 149 9.25 -2.78 10.13
N LEU A 150 7.97 -2.45 9.96
CA LEU A 150 7.48 -1.98 8.67
C LEU A 150 8.10 -0.66 8.23
N ARG A 151 8.54 0.19 9.18
CA ARG A 151 9.25 1.44 8.88
C ARG A 151 10.58 1.19 8.16
N GLU A 152 11.37 0.22 8.59
CA GLU A 152 12.63 -0.16 7.92
C GLU A 152 12.37 -0.59 6.47
N HIS A 153 11.34 -1.39 6.25
CA HIS A 153 10.92 -1.78 4.90
C HIS A 153 10.40 -0.60 4.08
N LEU A 154 9.69 0.34 4.69
CA LEU A 154 9.23 1.57 4.03
C LEU A 154 10.42 2.42 3.56
N GLU A 155 11.45 2.62 4.40
CA GLU A 155 12.62 3.41 4.01
C GLU A 155 13.42 2.71 2.91
N ALA A 156 13.61 1.39 2.98
CA ALA A 156 14.20 0.62 1.90
C ALA A 156 13.38 0.74 0.60
N TRP A 157 12.05 0.69 0.70
CA TRP A 157 11.16 0.87 -0.45
C TRP A 157 11.26 2.28 -1.06
N LYS A 158 11.32 3.33 -0.24
CA LYS A 158 11.46 4.72 -0.72
C LYS A 158 12.75 4.95 -1.50
N THR A 159 13.82 4.28 -1.10
CA THR A 159 15.18 4.46 -1.68
C THR A 159 15.54 3.43 -2.74
N ARG A 160 14.66 2.44 -3.01
CA ARG A 160 14.94 1.35 -3.95
C ARG A 160 15.28 1.87 -5.35
N SER A 161 16.20 1.18 -6.04
CA SER A 161 16.53 1.44 -7.43
C SER A 161 15.32 1.22 -8.36
N LEU A 162 15.14 2.08 -9.34
CA LEU A 162 14.16 1.95 -10.41
C LEU A 162 14.82 1.69 -11.77
N LYS A 163 16.16 1.51 -11.80
CA LYS A 163 16.95 1.36 -13.04
C LYS A 163 16.60 0.10 -13.81
N ASP A 164 16.30 -0.99 -13.09
CA ASP A 164 16.08 -2.32 -13.68
C ASP A 164 14.66 -2.50 -14.25
N SER A 165 13.79 -1.53 -14.05
CA SER A 165 12.41 -1.52 -14.54
C SER A 165 12.19 -0.36 -15.50
N SER A 166 11.57 -0.67 -16.65
CA SER A 166 11.15 0.38 -17.61
C SER A 166 9.67 0.71 -17.34
N TYR A 167 9.41 1.96 -16.96
CA TYR A 167 8.05 2.48 -16.77
C TYR A 167 7.67 3.34 -17.98
N VAL A 168 6.65 2.90 -18.70
CA VAL A 168 6.22 3.52 -19.96
C VAL A 168 5.22 4.64 -19.73
N PHE A 169 4.28 4.42 -18.80
CA PHE A 169 3.30 5.44 -18.41
C PHE A 169 3.46 5.77 -16.94
N LEU A 170 3.25 7.04 -16.62
CA LEU A 170 3.30 7.55 -15.26
C LEU A 170 1.98 8.29 -14.96
N TYR A 171 1.33 7.95 -13.85
CA TYR A 171 0.17 8.66 -13.33
C TYR A 171 0.59 9.42 -12.07
N LEU A 172 0.28 10.71 -12.03
CA LEU A 172 0.57 11.59 -10.90
C LEU A 172 -0.73 12.21 -10.39
N ASP A 173 -0.97 12.13 -9.10
CA ASP A 173 -2.16 12.68 -8.46
C ASP A 173 -1.88 12.93 -6.97
N ALA A 174 -2.66 13.81 -6.35
CA ALA A 174 -2.60 14.06 -4.92
C ALA A 174 -3.89 13.64 -4.22
N THR A 175 -3.77 12.97 -3.09
CA THR A 175 -4.91 12.62 -2.26
C THR A 175 -4.82 13.27 -0.89
N ASN A 176 -5.91 13.87 -0.41
CA ASN A 176 -5.94 14.52 0.89
C ASN A 176 -6.31 13.52 1.99
N LEU A 177 -5.46 13.37 2.99
CA LEU A 177 -5.71 12.57 4.19
C LEU A 177 -5.89 13.48 5.42
N LYS A 178 -6.73 13.05 6.36
CA LYS A 178 -6.89 13.75 7.65
C LYS A 178 -5.81 13.30 8.61
N VAL A 179 -4.90 14.21 8.98
CA VAL A 179 -3.75 13.95 9.84
C VAL A 179 -3.74 14.94 11.01
N LYS A 180 -3.36 14.50 12.19
CA LYS A 180 -3.14 15.38 13.35
C LYS A 180 -1.78 16.04 13.25
N ILE A 181 -1.78 17.37 13.12
CA ILE A 181 -0.59 18.21 13.15
C ILE A 181 -0.77 19.22 14.30
N PHE A 182 0.15 19.26 15.26
CA PHE A 182 0.07 20.13 16.44
C PHE A 182 -1.30 20.06 17.14
N LYS A 183 -1.79 18.82 17.41
CA LYS A 183 -3.10 18.53 18.05
C LYS A 183 -4.33 18.95 17.23
N LYS A 184 -4.19 19.55 16.05
CA LYS A 184 -5.29 19.91 15.14
C LYS A 184 -5.37 18.95 13.96
N VAL A 185 -6.58 18.58 13.55
CA VAL A 185 -6.79 17.74 12.35
C VAL A 185 -6.70 18.65 11.12
N ARG A 186 -5.76 18.33 10.23
CA ARG A 186 -5.56 19.02 8.94
C ARG A 186 -5.71 18.05 7.78
N LYS A 187 -6.09 18.57 6.62
CA LYS A 187 -6.00 17.86 5.36
C LYS A 187 -4.56 17.98 4.86
N VAL A 188 -3.89 16.86 4.72
CA VAL A 188 -2.51 16.76 4.23
C VAL A 188 -2.56 16.12 2.86
N PRO A 189 -2.13 16.79 1.79
CA PRO A 189 -1.99 16.16 0.48
C PRO A 189 -0.86 15.12 0.53
N VAL A 190 -1.14 13.95 0.02
CA VAL A 190 -0.17 12.89 -0.23
C VAL A 190 -0.01 12.80 -1.74
N LEU A 191 1.17 13.17 -2.22
CA LEU A 191 1.55 13.04 -3.62
C LEU A 191 1.80 11.58 -3.92
N VAL A 192 1.25 11.07 -5.01
CA VAL A 192 1.37 9.67 -5.42
C VAL A 192 1.85 9.58 -6.85
N ALA A 193 2.87 8.76 -7.07
CA ALA A 193 3.36 8.39 -8.40
C ALA A 193 3.10 6.90 -8.65
N LEU A 194 2.33 6.58 -9.68
CA LEU A 194 2.02 5.23 -10.13
C LEU A 194 2.62 5.01 -11.52
N GLY A 195 3.57 4.09 -11.63
CA GLY A 195 4.19 3.69 -12.89
C GLY A 195 3.51 2.47 -13.51
N VAL A 196 3.54 2.37 -14.83
CA VAL A 196 3.15 1.20 -15.61
C VAL A 196 4.36 0.63 -16.30
N ARG A 197 4.67 -0.62 -16.00
CA ARG A 197 5.81 -1.36 -16.55
C ARG A 197 5.53 -1.85 -17.96
N LEU A 198 6.58 -2.34 -18.65
CA LEU A 198 6.48 -2.94 -19.99
C LEU A 198 5.50 -4.12 -20.06
N ASP A 199 5.36 -4.88 -18.98
CA ASP A 199 4.42 -6.00 -18.88
C ASP A 199 2.98 -5.59 -18.57
N GLY A 200 2.71 -4.27 -18.51
CA GLY A 200 1.40 -3.68 -18.19
C GLY A 200 1.06 -3.64 -16.70
N GLN A 201 1.91 -4.16 -15.83
CA GLN A 201 1.70 -4.11 -14.38
C GLN A 201 1.87 -2.69 -13.85
N LYS A 202 1.03 -2.34 -12.90
CA LYS A 202 1.06 -1.05 -12.20
C LYS A 202 1.85 -1.19 -10.90
N GLU A 203 2.70 -0.22 -10.63
CA GLU A 203 3.52 -0.16 -9.42
C GLU A 203 3.54 1.25 -8.84
N ILE A 204 3.39 1.37 -7.52
CA ILE A 204 3.54 2.65 -6.83
C ILE A 204 5.04 2.94 -6.68
N LEU A 205 5.46 4.07 -7.21
CA LEU A 205 6.87 4.48 -7.24
C LEU A 205 7.22 5.40 -6.08
N ALA A 206 6.29 6.28 -5.71
CA ALA A 206 6.42 7.19 -4.56
C ALA A 206 5.07 7.49 -3.93
N MET A 207 5.10 7.79 -2.64
CA MET A 207 4.00 8.34 -1.84
C MET A 207 4.61 9.29 -0.82
N GLU A 208 4.32 10.58 -0.93
CA GLU A 208 4.95 11.61 -0.11
C GLU A 208 3.90 12.55 0.48
N PRO A 209 3.80 12.64 1.83
CA PRO A 209 2.95 13.63 2.47
C PRO A 209 3.61 14.99 2.35
N GLN A 210 2.83 16.00 2.04
CA GLN A 210 3.31 17.37 1.88
C GLN A 210 2.40 18.34 2.63
N LEU A 211 2.95 19.43 3.14
CA LEU A 211 2.15 20.47 3.78
C LEU A 211 1.25 21.21 2.78
N LYS A 212 1.71 21.32 1.56
CA LYS A 212 1.00 21.93 0.42
C LYS A 212 1.31 21.18 -0.86
N GLU A 213 0.35 21.12 -1.75
CA GLU A 213 0.56 20.73 -3.14
C GLU A 213 1.07 21.95 -3.91
N ALA A 214 2.35 21.95 -4.26
CA ALA A 214 3.03 23.06 -4.94
C ALA A 214 4.02 22.53 -5.98
N GLU A 215 4.46 23.39 -6.89
CA GLU A 215 5.48 23.05 -7.90
C GLU A 215 6.74 22.47 -7.25
N ALA A 216 7.25 23.13 -6.21
CA ALA A 216 8.48 22.70 -5.54
C ALA A 216 8.37 21.26 -4.98
N THR A 217 7.23 20.90 -4.38
CA THR A 217 7.02 19.57 -3.81
C THR A 217 6.90 18.50 -4.89
N TRP A 218 6.24 18.81 -6.01
CA TRP A 218 6.19 17.92 -7.16
C TRP A 218 7.57 17.75 -7.80
N ARG A 219 8.33 18.83 -7.97
CA ARG A 219 9.68 18.79 -8.52
C ARG A 219 10.60 17.94 -7.66
N GLU A 220 10.61 18.12 -6.35
CA GLU A 220 11.40 17.32 -5.40
C GLU A 220 11.11 15.82 -5.53
N MET A 221 9.83 15.44 -5.60
CA MET A 221 9.42 14.05 -5.78
C MET A 221 9.89 13.50 -7.15
N LEU A 222 9.73 14.26 -8.24
CA LEU A 222 10.15 13.82 -9.57
C LEU A 222 11.67 13.67 -9.66
N GLU A 223 12.43 14.62 -9.11
CA GLU A 223 13.89 14.54 -9.04
C GLU A 223 14.35 13.33 -8.21
N ALA A 224 13.68 13.03 -7.08
CA ALA A 224 13.95 11.83 -6.29
C ALA A 224 13.72 10.55 -7.10
N LEU A 225 12.66 10.48 -7.90
CA LEU A 225 12.39 9.35 -8.79
C LEU A 225 13.49 9.23 -9.87
N VAL A 226 13.93 10.34 -10.46
CA VAL A 226 15.02 10.36 -11.45
C VAL A 226 16.34 9.90 -10.81
N ARG A 227 16.69 10.40 -9.62
CA ARG A 227 17.90 9.95 -8.88
C ARG A 227 17.87 8.44 -8.61
N ARG A 228 16.70 7.85 -8.39
CA ARG A 228 16.50 6.39 -8.23
C ARG A 228 16.60 5.63 -9.55
N GLY A 229 16.68 6.33 -10.68
CA GLY A 229 16.86 5.76 -12.00
C GLY A 229 15.60 5.69 -12.87
N LEU A 230 14.51 6.37 -12.48
CA LEU A 230 13.33 6.47 -13.34
C LEU A 230 13.68 7.24 -14.62
N LYS A 231 13.54 6.59 -15.75
CA LYS A 231 13.71 7.20 -17.07
C LYS A 231 12.48 8.01 -17.45
N ARG A 232 12.62 8.94 -18.40
CA ARG A 232 11.50 9.68 -18.96
C ARG A 232 10.43 8.72 -19.49
N PRO A 233 9.17 8.81 -19.02
CA PRO A 233 8.08 7.98 -19.53
C PRO A 233 7.63 8.47 -20.92
N ALA A 234 6.96 7.61 -21.69
CA ALA A 234 6.36 7.98 -22.97
C ALA A 234 5.13 8.89 -22.77
N LEU A 235 4.42 8.75 -21.64
CA LEU A 235 3.27 9.59 -21.29
C LEU A 235 3.17 9.77 -19.77
N VAL A 236 2.85 11.00 -19.37
CA VAL A 236 2.44 11.31 -17.98
C VAL A 236 0.98 11.75 -17.96
N VAL A 237 0.18 11.13 -17.12
CA VAL A 237 -1.26 11.44 -16.93
C VAL A 237 -1.44 12.21 -15.64
N ILE A 238 -2.02 13.43 -15.72
CA ILE A 238 -2.17 14.35 -14.58
C ILE A 238 -3.60 14.90 -14.48
N ASP A 239 -3.97 15.38 -13.29
CA ASP A 239 -5.26 16.06 -13.05
C ASP A 239 -5.32 17.49 -13.63
N GLY A 240 -4.17 18.14 -13.82
CA GLY A 240 -4.06 19.48 -14.37
C GLY A 240 -3.68 20.54 -13.34
N HIS A 241 -3.10 20.15 -12.23
CA HIS A 241 -2.51 21.10 -11.29
C HIS A 241 -1.32 21.84 -11.96
N ALA A 242 -1.38 23.18 -12.00
CA ALA A 242 -0.38 23.99 -12.70
C ALA A 242 1.06 23.77 -12.19
N GLY A 243 1.24 23.66 -10.86
CA GLY A 243 2.55 23.39 -10.26
C GLY A 243 3.11 22.03 -10.65
N LEU A 244 2.27 21.00 -10.83
CA LEU A 244 2.69 19.70 -11.32
C LEU A 244 3.12 19.80 -12.80
N ARG A 245 2.37 20.56 -13.61
CA ARG A 245 2.73 20.76 -15.02
C ARG A 245 4.09 21.45 -15.17
N SER A 246 4.33 22.51 -14.39
CA SER A 246 5.62 23.22 -14.36
C SER A 246 6.78 22.31 -13.91
N ALA A 247 6.56 21.49 -12.89
CA ALA A 247 7.56 20.53 -12.42
C ALA A 247 7.93 19.48 -13.50
N LEU A 248 6.95 19.04 -14.30
CA LEU A 248 7.18 18.11 -15.41
C LEU A 248 8.01 18.75 -16.53
N ASP A 249 7.75 20.02 -16.89
CA ASP A 249 8.53 20.73 -17.88
C ASP A 249 10.00 20.88 -17.51
N THR A 250 10.26 21.07 -16.21
CA THR A 250 11.63 21.16 -15.69
C THR A 250 12.31 19.78 -15.64
N THR A 251 11.59 18.73 -15.20
CA THR A 251 12.20 17.40 -14.99
C THR A 251 12.38 16.64 -16.31
N TRP A 252 11.37 16.65 -17.17
CA TRP A 252 11.39 15.98 -18.46
C TRP A 252 10.89 16.91 -19.57
N PRO A 253 11.72 17.80 -20.09
CA PRO A 253 11.32 18.66 -21.21
C PRO A 253 10.74 17.85 -22.36
N ARG A 254 9.64 18.33 -22.93
CA ARG A 254 8.92 17.70 -24.06
C ARG A 254 8.31 16.32 -23.76
N VAL A 255 8.15 15.92 -22.48
CA VAL A 255 7.37 14.71 -22.16
C VAL A 255 5.92 14.89 -22.62
N LYS A 256 5.33 13.87 -23.22
CA LYS A 256 3.90 13.88 -23.53
C LYS A 256 3.08 13.90 -22.25
N VAL A 257 2.15 14.83 -22.15
CA VAL A 257 1.25 14.96 -21.00
C VAL A 257 -0.18 14.74 -21.46
N GLN A 258 -0.93 13.98 -20.69
CA GLN A 258 -2.38 13.81 -20.82
C GLN A 258 -3.07 14.46 -19.63
N ARG A 259 -3.97 15.37 -19.89
CA ARG A 259 -4.89 15.92 -18.88
C ARG A 259 -6.03 14.97 -18.63
N CYS A 260 -6.30 14.64 -17.37
CA CYS A 260 -7.38 13.74 -17.00
C CYS A 260 -8.75 14.24 -17.49
N ALA A 261 -9.38 13.48 -18.38
CA ALA A 261 -10.69 13.85 -18.94
C ALA A 261 -11.79 13.94 -17.87
N VAL A 262 -11.74 13.13 -16.82
CA VAL A 262 -12.74 13.16 -15.73
C VAL A 262 -12.57 14.42 -14.87
N HIS A 263 -11.35 14.79 -14.51
CA HIS A 263 -11.10 16.02 -13.76
C HIS A 263 -11.46 17.25 -14.59
N LYS A 264 -11.14 17.25 -15.90
CA LYS A 264 -11.54 18.36 -16.77
C LYS A 264 -13.06 18.51 -16.84
N LEU A 265 -13.82 17.42 -16.99
CA LEU A 265 -15.29 17.50 -16.97
C LEU A 265 -15.83 18.10 -15.67
N ARG A 266 -15.28 17.69 -14.51
CA ARG A 266 -15.65 18.27 -13.22
C ARG A 266 -15.33 19.78 -13.16
N ASN A 267 -14.21 20.20 -13.74
CA ASN A 267 -13.87 21.62 -13.83
C ASN A 267 -14.88 22.38 -14.72
N LEU A 268 -15.27 21.82 -15.86
CA LEU A 268 -16.30 22.44 -16.73
C LEU A 268 -17.63 22.59 -15.97
N GLU A 269 -18.03 21.59 -15.17
CA GLU A 269 -19.24 21.65 -14.34
C GLU A 269 -19.26 22.86 -13.40
N THR A 270 -18.10 23.21 -12.80
CA THR A 270 -17.99 24.37 -11.88
C THR A 270 -18.12 25.72 -12.58
N HIS A 271 -18.02 25.75 -13.90
CA HIS A 271 -18.03 26.97 -14.72
C HIS A 271 -19.30 27.17 -15.55
N CYS A 272 -20.25 26.23 -15.50
CA CYS A 272 -21.53 26.33 -16.19
C CYS A 272 -22.73 26.39 -15.23
N LEU A 273 -23.88 26.87 -15.74
CA LEU A 273 -25.14 26.79 -15.03
C LEU A 273 -25.62 25.34 -14.94
N LYS A 274 -26.35 24.99 -13.87
CA LYS A 274 -26.85 23.62 -13.67
C LYS A 274 -27.69 23.11 -14.84
N GLU A 275 -28.47 24.00 -15.44
CA GLU A 275 -29.31 23.68 -16.60
C GLU A 275 -28.51 23.41 -17.87
N GLN A 276 -27.36 24.04 -18.01
CA GLN A 276 -26.44 23.85 -19.16
C GLN A 276 -25.59 22.58 -19.03
N TYR A 277 -25.34 22.12 -17.81
CA TYR A 277 -24.37 21.03 -17.57
C TYR A 277 -24.68 19.72 -18.31
N PRO A 278 -25.95 19.26 -18.43
CA PRO A 278 -26.25 18.04 -19.20
C PRO A 278 -25.78 18.13 -20.65
N GLN A 279 -26.00 19.29 -21.31
CA GLN A 279 -25.56 19.49 -22.68
C GLN A 279 -24.03 19.65 -22.77
N VAL A 280 -23.43 20.45 -21.89
CA VAL A 280 -21.97 20.59 -21.81
C VAL A 280 -21.30 19.21 -21.66
N LYS A 281 -21.85 18.37 -20.80
CA LYS A 281 -21.36 17.00 -20.58
C LYS A 281 -21.50 16.14 -21.84
N THR A 282 -22.63 16.21 -22.56
CA THR A 282 -22.86 15.46 -23.80
C THR A 282 -21.85 15.89 -24.86
N ASP A 283 -21.71 17.19 -25.10
CA ASP A 283 -20.83 17.75 -26.12
C ASP A 283 -19.34 17.45 -25.75
N TYR A 284 -18.99 17.49 -24.48
CA TYR A 284 -17.66 17.11 -24.00
C TYR A 284 -17.37 15.61 -24.25
N HIS A 285 -18.36 14.75 -24.04
CA HIS A 285 -18.20 13.32 -24.32
C HIS A 285 -18.03 13.01 -25.81
N GLU A 286 -18.57 13.84 -26.73
CA GLU A 286 -18.26 13.75 -28.17
C GLU A 286 -16.76 13.94 -28.44
N ILE A 287 -16.08 14.83 -27.69
CA ILE A 287 -14.64 15.06 -27.80
C ILE A 287 -13.82 13.86 -27.36
N VAL A 288 -14.00 13.45 -26.07
CA VAL A 288 -13.16 12.41 -25.46
C VAL A 288 -13.57 10.99 -25.83
N GLY A 289 -14.72 10.81 -26.46
CA GLY A 289 -15.27 9.54 -26.95
C GLY A 289 -15.19 9.37 -28.47
N ALA A 290 -14.54 10.30 -29.18
CA ALA A 290 -14.41 10.22 -30.62
C ALA A 290 -13.63 8.98 -31.07
N LYS A 291 -13.88 8.53 -32.31
CA LYS A 291 -13.25 7.32 -32.86
C LYS A 291 -11.80 7.55 -33.36
N SER A 292 -11.38 8.80 -33.46
CA SER A 292 -10.03 9.17 -33.91
C SER A 292 -9.67 10.58 -33.43
N LYS A 293 -8.37 10.93 -33.45
CA LYS A 293 -7.90 12.25 -33.08
C LYS A 293 -8.49 13.36 -33.97
N PRO A 294 -8.53 13.24 -35.33
CA PRO A 294 -9.17 14.25 -36.17
C PRO A 294 -10.66 14.45 -35.85
N ALA A 295 -11.38 13.36 -35.57
CA ALA A 295 -12.80 13.46 -35.16
C ALA A 295 -12.95 14.19 -33.81
N ALA A 296 -12.06 13.93 -32.84
CA ALA A 296 -12.02 14.64 -31.57
C ALA A 296 -11.74 16.14 -31.74
N GLU A 297 -10.81 16.51 -32.64
CA GLU A 297 -10.49 17.91 -32.94
C GLU A 297 -11.70 18.64 -33.60
N VAL A 298 -12.44 17.97 -34.46
CA VAL A 298 -13.71 18.51 -35.03
C VAL A 298 -14.73 18.73 -33.92
N ALA A 299 -14.94 17.73 -33.04
CA ALA A 299 -15.85 17.85 -31.90
C ALA A 299 -15.42 18.97 -30.94
N TYR A 300 -14.11 19.12 -30.70
CA TYR A 300 -13.55 20.21 -29.89
C TYR A 300 -13.88 21.58 -30.46
N LYS A 301 -13.66 21.79 -31.76
CA LYS A 301 -14.01 23.05 -32.45
C LYS A 301 -15.50 23.32 -32.42
N LYS A 302 -16.36 22.28 -32.61
CA LYS A 302 -17.82 22.37 -32.47
C LYS A 302 -18.19 22.82 -31.05
N PHE A 303 -17.60 22.23 -30.02
CA PHE A 303 -17.81 22.59 -28.61
C PHE A 303 -17.53 24.07 -28.36
N VAL A 304 -16.35 24.55 -28.78
CA VAL A 304 -15.95 25.95 -28.61
C VAL A 304 -16.99 26.88 -29.25
N ARG A 305 -17.34 26.67 -30.52
CA ARG A 305 -18.35 27.49 -31.23
C ARG A 305 -19.71 27.51 -30.54
N THR A 306 -20.14 26.35 -29.98
CA THR A 306 -21.45 26.23 -29.33
C THR A 306 -21.49 26.99 -28.01
N TRP A 307 -20.38 27.01 -27.28
CA TRP A 307 -20.34 27.47 -25.88
C TRP A 307 -19.66 28.82 -25.70
N GLU A 308 -18.94 29.35 -26.70
CA GLU A 308 -18.17 30.59 -26.59
C GLU A 308 -19.06 31.78 -26.16
N ALA A 309 -20.24 31.96 -26.77
CA ALA A 309 -21.19 33.01 -26.40
C ALA A 309 -22.04 32.66 -25.17
N ARG A 310 -22.35 31.36 -24.94
CA ARG A 310 -23.31 30.90 -23.94
C ARG A 310 -22.68 30.66 -22.57
N ALA A 311 -21.41 30.23 -22.55
CA ALA A 311 -20.68 29.89 -21.34
C ALA A 311 -19.15 30.09 -21.55
N PRO A 312 -18.67 31.33 -21.72
CA PRO A 312 -17.26 31.61 -22.07
C PRO A 312 -16.26 31.09 -21.04
N LYS A 313 -16.64 30.98 -19.76
CA LYS A 313 -15.81 30.38 -18.70
C LYS A 313 -15.59 28.88 -18.91
N VAL A 314 -16.57 28.18 -19.47
CA VAL A 314 -16.47 26.74 -19.80
C VAL A 314 -15.47 26.55 -20.93
N VAL A 315 -15.57 27.40 -21.99
CA VAL A 315 -14.62 27.36 -23.12
C VAL A 315 -13.22 27.68 -22.64
N LYS A 316 -13.02 28.75 -21.88
CA LYS A 316 -11.70 29.10 -21.32
C LYS A 316 -11.12 27.96 -20.49
N SER A 317 -11.95 27.28 -19.69
CA SER A 317 -11.50 26.13 -18.92
C SER A 317 -11.12 24.93 -19.82
N LEU A 318 -11.84 24.70 -20.93
CA LEU A 318 -11.47 23.64 -21.88
C LEU A 318 -10.15 23.96 -22.60
N GLU A 319 -10.00 25.20 -23.08
CA GLU A 319 -8.80 25.67 -23.79
C GLU A 319 -7.54 25.66 -22.92
N GLU A 320 -7.68 25.85 -21.60
CA GLU A 320 -6.57 25.72 -20.65
C GLU A 320 -5.94 24.31 -20.70
N ALA A 321 -6.73 23.26 -20.94
CA ALA A 321 -6.20 21.91 -21.14
C ALA A 321 -5.60 21.72 -22.54
N GLY A 322 -6.12 22.43 -23.53
CA GLY A 322 -5.62 22.47 -24.90
C GLY A 322 -5.42 21.08 -25.53
N ALA A 323 -4.33 20.94 -26.26
CA ALA A 323 -3.97 19.68 -26.94
C ALA A 323 -3.69 18.52 -25.96
N GLU A 324 -3.30 18.82 -24.72
CA GLU A 324 -3.01 17.81 -23.71
C GLU A 324 -4.23 16.96 -23.31
N LEU A 325 -5.46 17.44 -23.58
CA LEU A 325 -6.67 16.67 -23.39
C LEU A 325 -6.81 15.52 -24.40
N LEU A 326 -6.18 15.64 -25.57
CA LEU A 326 -6.30 14.72 -26.70
C LEU A 326 -5.05 13.87 -26.93
N THR A 327 -4.04 13.97 -26.06
CA THR A 327 -2.76 13.27 -26.20
C THR A 327 -2.93 11.74 -26.21
N PHE A 328 -3.92 11.21 -25.50
CA PHE A 328 -4.17 9.76 -25.45
C PHE A 328 -4.51 9.15 -26.82
N TYR A 329 -5.02 9.95 -27.78
CA TYR A 329 -5.27 9.51 -29.14
C TYR A 329 -4.01 9.18 -29.94
N ASP A 330 -2.83 9.63 -29.49
CA ASP A 330 -1.52 9.30 -30.10
C ASP A 330 -1.06 7.88 -29.75
N PHE A 331 -1.84 7.14 -28.94
CA PHE A 331 -1.54 5.81 -28.46
C PHE A 331 -2.53 4.79 -29.04
N PRO A 332 -2.23 3.47 -28.98
CA PRO A 332 -3.14 2.42 -29.41
C PRO A 332 -4.54 2.55 -28.80
N SER A 333 -5.58 2.33 -29.59
CA SER A 333 -6.97 2.53 -29.20
C SER A 333 -7.39 1.68 -28.00
N GLU A 334 -6.80 0.50 -27.84
CA GLU A 334 -7.01 -0.42 -26.71
C GLU A 334 -6.58 0.21 -25.37
N GLN A 335 -5.66 1.18 -25.42
CA GLN A 335 -5.13 1.86 -24.23
C GLN A 335 -5.89 3.16 -23.89
N TRP A 336 -6.70 3.71 -24.79
CA TRP A 336 -7.35 5.02 -24.60
C TRP A 336 -8.13 5.12 -23.30
N LYS A 337 -8.86 4.06 -22.94
CA LYS A 337 -9.68 4.03 -21.73
C LYS A 337 -8.86 4.24 -20.44
N CYS A 338 -7.67 3.66 -20.37
CA CYS A 338 -6.80 3.80 -19.21
C CYS A 338 -5.94 5.07 -19.27
N LEU A 339 -5.54 5.54 -20.46
CA LEU A 339 -4.64 6.70 -20.62
C LEU A 339 -5.38 8.05 -20.53
N ARG A 340 -6.64 8.15 -20.93
CA ARG A 340 -7.39 9.42 -20.89
C ARG A 340 -7.79 9.90 -19.50
N THR A 341 -7.59 9.08 -18.45
CA THR A 341 -8.04 9.39 -17.08
C THR A 341 -7.02 8.97 -16.04
N THR A 342 -7.06 9.60 -14.86
CA THR A 342 -6.32 9.19 -13.66
C THR A 342 -7.01 8.08 -12.87
N ASN A 343 -8.03 7.40 -13.44
CA ASN A 343 -8.77 6.32 -12.77
C ASN A 343 -7.89 5.25 -12.10
N PRO A 344 -6.72 4.83 -12.66
CA PRO A 344 -5.86 3.88 -11.99
C PRO A 344 -5.40 4.35 -10.61
N ILE A 345 -5.07 5.64 -10.47
CA ILE A 345 -4.62 6.23 -9.20
C ILE A 345 -5.81 6.70 -8.34
N GLU A 346 -6.90 7.18 -8.95
CA GLU A 346 -8.14 7.53 -8.22
C GLU A 346 -8.69 6.32 -7.45
N ARG A 347 -8.68 5.13 -8.08
CA ARG A 347 -9.10 3.89 -7.41
C ARG A 347 -8.22 3.57 -6.20
N LEU A 348 -6.92 3.76 -6.31
CA LEU A 348 -5.99 3.65 -5.18
C LEU A 348 -6.35 4.63 -4.06
N ASN A 349 -6.58 5.90 -4.42
CA ASN A 349 -6.95 6.95 -3.48
C ASN A 349 -8.28 6.66 -2.77
N LEU A 350 -9.26 6.04 -3.45
CA LEU A 350 -10.52 5.60 -2.85
C LEU A 350 -10.29 4.48 -1.83
N GLU A 351 -9.43 3.50 -2.13
CA GLU A 351 -9.07 2.45 -1.17
C GLU A 351 -8.35 3.03 0.06
N PHE A 352 -7.45 3.98 -0.13
CA PHE A 352 -6.81 4.69 0.98
C PHE A 352 -7.85 5.41 1.85
N LYS A 353 -8.73 6.20 1.26
CA LYS A 353 -9.80 6.92 1.97
C LYS A 353 -10.74 5.97 2.72
N ARG A 354 -11.10 4.84 2.11
CA ARG A 354 -11.95 3.82 2.75
C ARG A 354 -11.30 3.27 4.02
N ARG A 355 -10.00 2.94 3.98
CA ARG A 355 -9.27 2.38 5.13
C ARG A 355 -9.05 3.41 6.24
N VAL A 356 -8.76 4.65 5.88
CA VAL A 356 -8.53 5.73 6.84
C VAL A 356 -9.84 6.23 7.48
N LYS A 357 -10.98 6.09 6.79
CA LYS A 357 -12.29 6.58 7.29
C LYS A 357 -12.63 6.06 8.69
N THR A 358 -12.31 4.80 8.99
CA THR A 358 -12.60 4.17 10.29
C THR A 358 -11.75 4.70 11.45
N GLN A 359 -10.63 5.37 11.14
CA GLN A 359 -9.71 5.94 12.14
C GLN A 359 -10.01 7.41 12.45
N GLY A 360 -10.90 8.06 11.66
CA GLY A 360 -11.26 9.47 11.79
C GLY A 360 -10.14 10.42 11.38
N SER A 361 -8.95 10.31 12.01
CA SER A 361 -7.72 11.02 11.64
C SER A 361 -6.50 10.20 12.01
N LEU A 362 -5.45 10.32 11.24
CA LEU A 362 -4.17 9.65 11.49
C LEU A 362 -3.33 10.47 12.49
N PRO A 363 -2.56 9.81 13.37
CA PRO A 363 -1.83 10.51 14.44
C PRO A 363 -0.67 11.37 13.94
N SER A 364 -0.06 11.04 12.80
CA SER A 364 1.03 11.78 12.16
C SER A 364 1.09 11.50 10.65
N GLU A 365 1.83 12.32 9.92
CA GLU A 365 2.13 12.12 8.49
C GLU A 365 2.85 10.79 8.24
N GLU A 366 3.82 10.48 9.09
CA GLU A 366 4.55 9.21 9.04
C GLU A 366 3.62 8.01 9.22
N SER A 367 2.69 8.08 10.17
CA SER A 367 1.66 7.04 10.37
C SER A 367 0.76 6.90 9.15
N ALA A 368 0.51 7.99 8.42
CA ALA A 368 -0.27 7.96 7.20
C ALA A 368 0.45 7.15 6.11
N ILE A 369 1.71 7.48 5.84
CA ILE A 369 2.50 6.79 4.81
C ILE A 369 2.74 5.33 5.17
N LEU A 370 3.01 5.04 6.44
CA LEU A 370 3.21 3.68 6.91
C LEU A 370 1.95 2.83 6.76
N LEU A 371 0.76 3.40 7.01
CA LEU A 371 -0.52 2.75 6.74
C LEU A 371 -0.72 2.48 5.25
N LEU A 372 -0.47 3.47 4.40
CA LEU A 372 -0.61 3.32 2.95
C LEU A 372 0.35 2.26 2.40
N PHE A 373 1.61 2.29 2.84
CA PHE A 373 2.62 1.30 2.50
C PHE A 373 2.20 -0.12 2.96
N GLY A 374 1.70 -0.23 4.19
CA GLY A 374 1.20 -1.49 4.73
C GLY A 374 0.05 -2.09 3.93
N LEU A 375 -0.87 -1.26 3.42
CA LEU A 375 -1.96 -1.69 2.54
C LEU A 375 -1.47 -2.28 1.22
N ILE A 376 -0.36 -1.75 0.69
CA ILE A 376 0.26 -2.23 -0.54
C ILE A 376 0.97 -3.56 -0.29
N VAL A 377 1.86 -3.60 0.72
CA VAL A 377 2.70 -4.77 1.02
C VAL A 377 1.86 -5.97 1.49
N SER A 378 0.77 -5.73 2.23
CA SER A 378 -0.15 -6.79 2.67
C SER A 378 -0.99 -7.40 1.53
N GLY A 379 -0.87 -6.88 0.29
CA GLY A 379 -1.64 -7.35 -0.87
C GLY A 379 -3.13 -7.02 -0.81
N GLN A 380 -3.57 -6.16 0.12
CA GLN A 380 -4.96 -5.70 0.20
C GLN A 380 -5.33 -4.79 -0.99
N ILE A 381 -4.33 -4.14 -1.57
CA ILE A 381 -4.47 -3.38 -2.82
C ILE A 381 -3.75 -4.15 -3.91
N ARG A 382 -4.54 -4.64 -4.87
CA ARG A 382 -4.03 -5.36 -6.04
C ARG A 382 -4.33 -4.55 -7.30
N PHE A 383 -3.31 -4.37 -8.10
CA PHE A 383 -3.43 -3.73 -9.41
C PHE A 383 -3.65 -4.78 -10.48
N ARG A 384 -4.60 -4.52 -11.38
CA ARG A 384 -4.70 -5.25 -12.64
C ARG A 384 -3.78 -4.59 -13.66
N LYS A 385 -3.33 -5.34 -14.66
CA LYS A 385 -2.66 -4.79 -15.83
C LYS A 385 -3.53 -3.70 -16.49
N ILE A 386 -2.92 -2.80 -17.25
CA ILE A 386 -3.70 -1.86 -18.05
C ILE A 386 -4.33 -2.59 -19.24
N ASP A 387 -5.44 -2.03 -19.74
CA ASP A 387 -6.05 -2.51 -20.99
C ASP A 387 -5.08 -2.25 -22.16
N GLY A 388 -4.97 -3.18 -23.12
CA GLY A 388 -4.06 -3.07 -24.27
C GLY A 388 -2.57 -3.11 -23.92
N TRP A 389 -2.20 -3.76 -22.81
CA TRP A 389 -0.81 -3.85 -22.37
C TRP A 389 0.11 -4.54 -23.39
N GLU A 390 -0.42 -5.45 -24.23
CA GLU A 390 0.30 -6.12 -25.29
C GLU A 390 0.91 -5.12 -26.31
N LYS A 391 0.27 -3.95 -26.48
CA LYS A 391 0.70 -2.89 -27.39
C LYS A 391 1.75 -1.95 -26.78
N ILE A 392 2.16 -2.12 -25.54
CA ILE A 392 3.15 -1.25 -24.87
C ILE A 392 4.50 -1.24 -25.61
N VAL A 393 4.90 -2.38 -26.15
CA VAL A 393 6.17 -2.50 -26.91
C VAL A 393 6.16 -1.61 -28.16
N GLU A 394 5.02 -1.49 -28.85
CA GLU A 394 4.85 -0.60 -30.01
C GLU A 394 4.99 0.87 -29.58
N VAL A 395 4.41 1.25 -28.45
CA VAL A 395 4.55 2.60 -27.87
C VAL A 395 6.01 2.94 -27.61
N VAL A 396 6.76 2.05 -26.99
CA VAL A 396 8.19 2.29 -26.67
C VAL A 396 9.03 2.44 -27.94
N LYS A 397 8.77 1.63 -28.98
CA LYS A 397 9.45 1.76 -30.26
C LYS A 397 9.19 3.13 -30.89
N ALA A 398 7.91 3.54 -30.95
CA ALA A 398 7.51 4.83 -31.50
C ALA A 398 8.11 6.02 -30.72
N ASP A 399 8.11 5.96 -29.36
CA ASP A 399 8.71 7.02 -28.54
C ASP A 399 10.22 7.13 -28.74
N ASN A 400 10.94 6.02 -28.83
CA ASN A 400 12.38 5.98 -29.10
C ASN A 400 12.73 6.57 -30.49
N GLU A 401 11.93 6.29 -31.52
CA GLU A 401 12.11 6.88 -32.85
C GLU A 401 11.88 8.38 -32.84
N GLN A 402 10.86 8.86 -32.13
CA GLN A 402 10.60 10.30 -31.98
C GLN A 402 11.74 11.01 -31.26
N GLN A 403 12.31 10.40 -30.22
CA GLN A 403 13.46 10.95 -29.50
C GLN A 403 14.69 11.07 -30.39
N ARG A 404 14.99 10.02 -31.18
CA ARG A 404 16.14 10.06 -32.14
C ARG A 404 16.00 11.14 -33.22
N LYS A 405 14.78 11.46 -33.65
CA LYS A 405 14.51 12.53 -34.62
C LYS A 405 14.57 13.93 -34.01
N ALA A 406 14.48 14.06 -32.69
CA ALA A 406 14.44 15.32 -31.95
C ALA A 406 15.81 15.70 -31.33
N SER A 407 16.77 14.76 -31.32
CA SER A 407 18.18 14.95 -30.94
C SER A 407 19.02 15.32 -32.16
#